data_f7bafc243f60654adc7ea6dbd7a13349
#
_entry.id   f7bafc243f60654adc7ea6dbd7a13349
#
_cell.length_a   1.000
_cell.length_b   1.000
_cell.length_c   1.000
_cell.angle_alpha   90.00
_cell.angle_beta   90.00
_cell.angle_gamma   90.00
#
_symmetry.space_group_name_H-M   'P 1'
#
loop_
_entity.id
_entity.type
_entity.pdbx_description
1 polymer ?
#
loop_
_entity_poly.entity_id
_entity_poly.type
_entity_poly.pdbx_seq_one_letter_code
_entity_poly.pdbx_strand_id
1 'polypeptide(L)'
;MKNLIKCPVWFLGLLWLSACTSSQDHHSNSAQPSSNSVELKQAAAGMVVTANPVATKTGAAILRAGGSSVDAAIGIQAVLSLVEPQSSGFGGGGYMVHFDNTTKQVDVYDGRETAPKNVSADMFLDQDDQSIGFIKAKTSGLSTGVPGMVAMLSLAHANHGKLPWGEHFADAIKLANEGFVVSPRLHMWIERFGKYIPRDLKEGTLDAANYLLDANGESIAVGSLRTNRDYANTLRTIANNPRDFYTGDIAKDIVQQVQQTPRAGSLSLQDMRDYQALKKSALCASVGDLQLCGPPPSSSWVAVGAMLGLLEFTPEFSSRADKDPKNWTLFAEAQRLAYADRDHYVADNEFVDVPLLGMLNKDYLRERATLVSVQRAKPSIAPGDPWEYQNSTAADTLGKDMTDDVAGTTHFVVVDGEGNVVSLTASVESVFGSTRIAGGMFLNNQLTDFSFQETDDQGNKIANRIEAGKRPRSSMSPTIVLDQDGEFLMATGSPGGNSIIAYTAKTLVGVLNWKLSAQEAVNLPNMVARGDKVRIEKDRASPAIIQGLRDYGYTVKESAGENSGLSVVVRLPNGQLQGGVDPRREGVIEVVDF
;
A
#
# COMPACT_ATOMS: atom_id res chain seq x y z
N MET A 1 -12.06 -69.04 -28.68
CA MET A 1 -12.83 -69.24 -29.95
C MET A 1 -12.59 -68.04 -30.78
N LYS A 2 -11.68 -68.10 -31.75
CA LYS A 2 -11.92 -68.12 -33.20
C LYS A 2 -12.56 -66.83 -33.70
N ASN A 3 -12.07 -66.06 -34.63
CA ASN A 3 -11.09 -66.15 -35.76
C ASN A 3 -10.85 -64.70 -36.21
N LEU A 4 -9.66 -64.14 -36.46
CA LEU A 4 -8.82 -64.22 -37.67
C LEU A 4 -9.54 -64.03 -39.02
N ILE A 5 -9.12 -63.02 -39.81
CA ILE A 5 -8.73 -63.05 -41.21
C ILE A 5 -8.49 -61.61 -41.70
N LYS A 6 -7.24 -61.14 -41.86
CA LYS A 6 -6.35 -61.00 -43.04
C LYS A 6 -6.69 -59.89 -44.04
N CYS A 7 -5.66 -59.08 -44.24
CA CYS A 7 -5.39 -58.17 -45.38
C CYS A 7 -5.42 -58.86 -46.76
N PRO A 8 -5.43 -58.09 -47.87
CA PRO A 8 -4.16 -57.67 -48.44
C PRO A 8 -4.14 -56.30 -49.14
N VAL A 9 -2.94 -55.85 -49.32
CA VAL A 9 -2.28 -54.79 -50.07
C VAL A 9 -2.66 -54.84 -51.57
N TRP A 10 -2.69 -53.66 -52.26
CA TRP A 10 -2.03 -53.39 -53.57
C TRP A 10 -2.08 -51.91 -53.97
N PHE A 11 -1.04 -51.46 -54.42
CA PHE A 11 -0.26 -50.36 -55.02
C PHE A 11 -0.92 -49.48 -56.08
N LEU A 12 -0.31 -48.28 -56.21
CA LEU A 12 -0.06 -47.39 -57.37
C LEU A 12 -1.10 -46.35 -57.82
N GLY A 13 -0.56 -45.14 -57.89
CA GLY A 13 -0.77 -44.31 -59.08
C GLY A 13 -0.92 -42.82 -58.84
N LEU A 14 0.10 -42.06 -59.18
CA LEU A 14 0.20 -40.60 -59.31
C LEU A 14 -0.98 -39.92 -60.03
N LEU A 15 -1.35 -38.71 -59.68
CA LEU A 15 -1.21 -37.46 -60.48
C LEU A 15 -2.17 -36.36 -60.01
N TRP A 16 -1.58 -35.23 -59.66
CA TRP A 16 -2.02 -33.82 -59.77
C TRP A 16 -3.48 -33.48 -60.12
N LEU A 17 -4.09 -32.60 -59.31
CA LEU A 17 -4.59 -31.28 -59.72
C LEU A 17 -5.20 -30.49 -58.56
N SER A 18 -4.91 -29.19 -58.54
CA SER A 18 -5.36 -28.16 -57.60
C SER A 18 -6.87 -27.96 -57.61
N ALA A 19 -7.48 -27.78 -56.44
CA ALA A 19 -8.68 -26.97 -56.30
C ALA A 19 -8.79 -26.47 -54.83
N CYS A 20 -8.90 -25.16 -54.70
CA CYS A 20 -9.21 -24.45 -53.45
C CYS A 20 -10.61 -24.82 -52.96
N THR A 21 -10.73 -25.22 -51.69
CA THR A 21 -11.99 -25.09 -50.96
C THR A 21 -11.68 -24.65 -49.53
N SER A 22 -12.27 -23.53 -49.16
CA SER A 22 -12.24 -22.94 -47.83
C SER A 22 -12.92 -23.86 -46.81
N SER A 23 -12.19 -24.30 -45.78
CA SER A 23 -12.76 -24.84 -44.56
C SER A 23 -12.55 -23.84 -43.44
N GLN A 24 -13.65 -23.37 -42.84
CA GLN A 24 -13.65 -22.56 -41.61
C GLN A 24 -13.27 -23.49 -40.45
N ASP A 25 -12.07 -23.33 -39.93
CA ASP A 25 -11.68 -23.87 -38.63
C ASP A 25 -12.01 -22.87 -37.52
N HIS A 26 -12.92 -23.28 -36.65
CA HIS A 26 -13.14 -22.62 -35.37
C HIS A 26 -11.90 -22.79 -34.50
N HIS A 27 -10.97 -21.83 -34.51
CA HIS A 27 -9.98 -21.71 -33.48
C HIS A 27 -10.59 -20.94 -32.31
N SER A 28 -10.72 -21.66 -31.18
CA SER A 28 -10.91 -21.05 -29.87
C SER A 28 -9.70 -20.18 -29.55
N ASN A 29 -9.86 -18.86 -29.66
CA ASN A 29 -8.89 -17.89 -29.19
C ASN A 29 -8.86 -17.89 -27.66
N SER A 30 -7.93 -18.64 -27.08
CA SER A 30 -7.47 -18.36 -25.73
C SER A 30 -6.61 -17.09 -25.82
N ALA A 31 -7.18 -15.96 -25.41
CA ALA A 31 -6.45 -14.71 -25.29
C ALA A 31 -5.34 -14.89 -24.25
N GLN A 32 -4.10 -15.04 -24.70
CA GLN A 32 -2.93 -14.80 -23.85
C GLN A 32 -2.96 -13.31 -23.42
N PRO A 33 -2.70 -13.01 -22.15
CA PRO A 33 -2.56 -11.63 -21.73
C PRO A 33 -1.38 -11.02 -22.50
N SER A 34 -1.67 -9.99 -23.30
CA SER A 34 -0.66 -9.20 -23.97
C SER A 34 0.33 -8.68 -22.91
N SER A 35 1.59 -9.05 -23.03
CA SER A 35 2.67 -8.40 -22.32
C SER A 35 2.69 -6.93 -22.80
N ASN A 36 2.19 -6.01 -21.96
CA ASN A 36 2.40 -4.59 -22.16
C ASN A 36 3.90 -4.31 -21.94
N SER A 37 4.73 -4.64 -22.93
CA SER A 37 6.05 -4.07 -23.04
C SER A 37 5.84 -2.62 -23.48
N VAL A 38 6.05 -1.68 -22.56
CA VAL A 38 6.09 -0.26 -22.93
C VAL A 38 7.30 -0.10 -23.86
N GLU A 39 7.03 0.16 -25.16
CA GLU A 39 8.05 0.59 -26.10
C GLU A 39 8.74 1.83 -25.53
N LEU A 40 10.08 1.80 -25.48
CA LEU A 40 10.93 2.91 -25.05
C LEU A 40 10.72 4.08 -26.05
N LYS A 41 9.78 4.96 -25.77
CA LYS A 41 9.64 6.23 -26.48
C LYS A 41 10.71 7.20 -25.97
N GLN A 42 11.15 8.08 -26.88
CA GLN A 42 12.09 9.17 -26.64
C GLN A 42 11.73 9.97 -25.37
N ALA A 43 12.72 10.46 -24.63
CA ALA A 43 12.65 11.01 -23.27
C ALA A 43 11.28 11.58 -22.89
N ALA A 44 10.52 10.82 -22.12
CA ALA A 44 9.28 11.30 -21.55
C ALA A 44 9.63 12.24 -20.40
N ALA A 45 9.06 13.44 -20.41
CA ALA A 45 9.32 14.43 -19.39
C ALA A 45 8.62 14.14 -18.06
N GLY A 46 7.57 13.30 -18.04
CA GLY A 46 6.86 12.90 -16.82
C GLY A 46 6.20 11.53 -16.90
N MET A 47 5.76 11.00 -15.75
CA MET A 47 5.10 9.70 -15.66
C MET A 47 4.12 9.64 -14.49
N VAL A 48 2.97 8.99 -14.72
CA VAL A 48 1.97 8.69 -13.70
C VAL A 48 1.73 7.19 -13.64
N VAL A 49 1.87 6.58 -12.47
CA VAL A 49 1.61 5.16 -12.23
C VAL A 49 0.66 5.02 -11.05
N THR A 50 -0.56 4.54 -11.28
CA THR A 50 -1.55 4.36 -10.21
C THR A 50 -2.27 3.01 -10.29
N ALA A 51 -3.03 2.67 -9.26
CA ALA A 51 -3.80 1.42 -9.18
C ALA A 51 -5.09 1.42 -10.04
N ASN A 52 -5.47 2.57 -10.65
CA ASN A 52 -6.74 2.69 -11.38
C ASN A 52 -6.60 3.59 -12.62
N PRO A 53 -7.07 3.18 -13.80
CA PRO A 53 -6.88 3.92 -15.05
C PRO A 53 -7.54 5.30 -15.06
N VAL A 54 -8.66 5.48 -14.35
CA VAL A 54 -9.34 6.79 -14.28
C VAL A 54 -8.48 7.78 -13.50
N ALA A 55 -7.90 7.36 -12.38
CA ALA A 55 -7.01 8.17 -11.57
C ALA A 55 -5.70 8.51 -12.31
N THR A 56 -5.13 7.54 -13.05
CA THR A 56 -3.93 7.78 -13.88
C THR A 56 -4.18 8.86 -14.91
N LYS A 57 -5.32 8.78 -15.63
CA LYS A 57 -5.71 9.76 -16.63
C LYS A 57 -5.88 11.16 -16.05
N THR A 58 -6.50 11.29 -14.87
CA THR A 58 -6.64 12.58 -14.18
C THR A 58 -5.28 13.16 -13.79
N GLY A 59 -4.38 12.36 -13.22
CA GLY A 59 -3.03 12.81 -12.88
C GLY A 59 -2.24 13.29 -14.10
N ALA A 60 -2.29 12.53 -15.19
CA ALA A 60 -1.64 12.91 -16.44
C ALA A 60 -2.24 14.19 -17.06
N ALA A 61 -3.55 14.39 -16.98
CA ALA A 61 -4.21 15.61 -17.45
C ALA A 61 -3.75 16.84 -16.65
N ILE A 62 -3.61 16.73 -15.32
CA ILE A 62 -3.11 17.80 -14.46
C ILE A 62 -1.66 18.14 -14.81
N LEU A 63 -0.79 17.13 -15.01
CA LEU A 63 0.59 17.37 -15.44
C LEU A 63 0.64 18.10 -16.80
N ARG A 64 -0.16 17.67 -17.80
CA ARG A 64 -0.25 18.35 -19.11
C ARG A 64 -0.75 19.79 -19.02
N ALA A 65 -1.54 20.12 -17.99
CA ALA A 65 -1.98 21.48 -17.70
C ALA A 65 -0.89 22.35 -17.03
N GLY A 66 0.32 21.80 -16.80
CA GLY A 66 1.44 22.49 -16.15
C GLY A 66 1.47 22.32 -14.64
N GLY A 67 0.69 21.41 -14.09
CA GLY A 67 0.69 21.07 -12.66
C GLY A 67 1.97 20.35 -12.22
N SER A 68 2.28 20.46 -10.92
CA SER A 68 3.36 19.74 -10.27
C SER A 68 2.98 18.27 -9.99
N SER A 69 3.96 17.48 -9.57
CA SER A 69 3.72 16.10 -9.07
C SER A 69 2.76 16.07 -7.88
N VAL A 70 2.77 17.13 -7.05
CA VAL A 70 1.84 17.29 -5.92
C VAL A 70 0.43 17.63 -6.41
N ASP A 71 0.28 18.54 -7.38
CA ASP A 71 -1.02 18.86 -7.99
C ASP A 71 -1.68 17.59 -8.57
N ALA A 72 -0.91 16.81 -9.33
CA ALA A 72 -1.38 15.54 -9.88
C ALA A 72 -1.78 14.55 -8.77
N ALA A 73 -1.00 14.47 -7.69
CA ALA A 73 -1.30 13.59 -6.56
C ALA A 73 -2.64 13.93 -5.88
N ILE A 74 -3.00 15.21 -5.77
CA ILE A 74 -4.28 15.66 -5.22
C ILE A 74 -5.45 15.16 -6.08
N GLY A 75 -5.38 15.39 -7.39
CA GLY A 75 -6.43 14.93 -8.32
C GLY A 75 -6.55 13.40 -8.37
N ILE A 76 -5.42 12.69 -8.39
CA ILE A 76 -5.37 11.23 -8.31
C ILE A 76 -6.09 10.75 -7.05
N GLN A 77 -5.75 11.30 -5.88
CA GLN A 77 -6.34 10.86 -4.60
C GLN A 77 -7.84 11.19 -4.53
N ALA A 78 -8.27 12.34 -5.07
CA ALA A 78 -9.68 12.68 -5.13
C ALA A 78 -10.49 11.67 -5.98
N VAL A 79 -9.94 11.24 -7.12
CA VAL A 79 -10.57 10.21 -7.96
C VAL A 79 -10.51 8.83 -7.31
N LEU A 80 -9.36 8.41 -6.75
CA LEU A 80 -9.23 7.10 -6.06
C LEU A 80 -10.22 6.95 -4.90
N SER A 81 -10.47 8.01 -4.14
CA SER A 81 -11.48 8.01 -3.06
C SER A 81 -12.89 7.65 -3.56
N LEU A 82 -13.18 7.90 -4.84
CA LEU A 82 -14.46 7.61 -5.47
C LEU A 82 -14.49 6.23 -6.13
N VAL A 83 -13.47 5.92 -6.95
CA VAL A 83 -13.46 4.71 -7.81
C VAL A 83 -12.86 3.48 -7.11
N GLU A 84 -12.06 3.69 -6.05
CA GLU A 84 -11.48 2.66 -5.18
C GLU A 84 -11.78 2.89 -3.69
N PRO A 85 -13.05 3.13 -3.28
CA PRO A 85 -13.39 3.46 -1.90
C PRO A 85 -13.06 2.34 -0.90
N GLN A 86 -12.83 1.13 -1.38
CA GLN A 86 -12.37 -0.01 -0.59
C GLN A 86 -10.90 0.10 -0.18
N SER A 87 -10.13 1.04 -0.75
CA SER A 87 -8.68 1.12 -0.57
C SER A 87 -8.24 2.37 0.17
N SER A 88 -8.76 3.53 -0.19
CA SER A 88 -8.34 4.83 0.39
C SER A 88 -9.41 5.90 0.20
N GLY A 89 -9.27 7.00 0.89
CA GLY A 89 -10.19 8.14 0.73
C GLY A 89 -9.86 9.31 1.63
N PHE A 90 -10.61 10.42 1.47
CA PHE A 90 -10.46 11.61 2.30
C PHE A 90 -10.93 11.39 3.75
N GLY A 91 -11.71 10.33 4.00
CA GLY A 91 -12.04 9.88 5.35
C GLY A 91 -10.91 9.09 6.05
N GLY A 92 -9.74 9.00 5.45
CA GLY A 92 -8.55 8.32 5.93
C GLY A 92 -7.31 9.19 5.98
N GLY A 93 -6.13 8.57 5.85
CA GLY A 93 -4.86 9.26 5.87
C GLY A 93 -3.79 8.59 5.02
N GLY A 94 -2.54 9.00 5.20
CA GLY A 94 -1.43 8.46 4.42
C GLY A 94 -0.11 9.16 4.66
N TYR A 95 0.89 8.75 3.86
CA TYR A 95 2.20 9.37 3.79
C TYR A 95 2.55 9.70 2.34
N MET A 96 3.03 10.91 2.12
CA MET A 96 3.61 11.36 0.85
C MET A 96 5.11 11.59 1.07
N VAL A 97 5.94 10.99 0.25
CA VAL A 97 7.37 11.32 0.11
C VAL A 97 7.51 12.13 -1.17
N HIS A 98 8.10 13.29 -1.05
CA HIS A 98 8.32 14.23 -2.15
C HIS A 98 9.82 14.48 -2.35
N PHE A 99 10.29 14.32 -3.57
CA PHE A 99 11.63 14.71 -3.99
C PHE A 99 11.54 15.98 -4.83
N ASP A 100 12.27 17.00 -4.41
CA ASP A 100 12.45 18.25 -5.15
C ASP A 100 13.72 18.15 -5.98
N ASN A 101 13.57 18.11 -7.29
CA ASN A 101 14.69 17.94 -8.21
C ASN A 101 15.62 19.17 -8.28
N THR A 102 15.16 20.35 -7.87
CA THR A 102 15.99 21.57 -7.84
C THR A 102 16.90 21.58 -6.62
N THR A 103 16.34 21.28 -5.44
CA THR A 103 17.07 21.33 -4.17
C THR A 103 17.67 19.98 -3.78
N LYS A 104 17.30 18.88 -4.44
CA LYS A 104 17.64 17.48 -4.13
C LYS A 104 17.18 17.05 -2.74
N GLN A 105 16.23 17.75 -2.15
CA GLN A 105 15.66 17.43 -0.85
C GLN A 105 14.55 16.40 -0.97
N VAL A 106 14.45 15.53 0.05
CA VAL A 106 13.35 14.58 0.21
C VAL A 106 12.57 14.95 1.47
N ASP A 107 11.35 15.41 1.27
CA ASP A 107 10.40 15.75 2.34
C ASP A 107 9.33 14.68 2.51
N VAL A 108 8.82 14.57 3.72
CA VAL A 108 7.69 13.69 4.05
C VAL A 108 6.52 14.53 4.55
N TYR A 109 5.36 14.31 3.96
CA TYR A 109 4.08 14.82 4.47
C TYR A 109 3.34 13.68 5.15
N ASP A 110 3.13 13.85 6.45
CA ASP A 110 2.49 12.85 7.33
C ASP A 110 1.06 13.29 7.61
N GLY A 111 0.12 12.59 6.97
CA GLY A 111 -1.32 12.71 7.17
C GLY A 111 -1.89 11.48 7.88
N ARG A 112 -1.09 10.82 8.74
CA ARG A 112 -1.57 9.69 9.54
C ARG A 112 -2.65 10.15 10.51
N GLU A 113 -3.66 9.35 10.67
CA GLU A 113 -4.77 9.60 11.61
C GLU A 113 -4.25 9.65 13.05
N THR A 114 -4.89 10.48 13.88
CA THR A 114 -4.62 10.52 15.31
C THR A 114 -5.77 9.94 16.11
N ALA A 115 -5.46 9.31 17.25
CA ALA A 115 -6.47 8.93 18.22
C ALA A 115 -7.16 10.18 18.80
N PRO A 116 -8.49 10.15 19.05
CA PRO A 116 -9.19 11.23 19.75
C PRO A 116 -8.61 11.49 21.14
N LYS A 117 -8.76 12.71 21.66
CA LYS A 117 -8.28 13.08 23.01
C LYS A 117 -8.98 12.31 24.14
N ASN A 118 -10.22 11.88 23.89
CA ASN A 118 -11.01 11.13 24.89
C ASN A 118 -11.03 9.62 24.61
N VAL A 119 -9.98 9.08 23.98
CA VAL A 119 -9.85 7.65 23.75
C VAL A 119 -9.52 6.94 25.08
N SER A 120 -10.06 5.72 25.25
CA SER A 120 -9.70 4.84 26.37
C SER A 120 -8.71 3.76 25.91
N ALA A 121 -7.74 3.40 26.72
CA ALA A 121 -6.75 2.37 26.41
C ALA A 121 -7.39 0.98 26.23
N ASP A 122 -8.51 0.73 26.89
CA ASP A 122 -9.29 -0.51 26.87
C ASP A 122 -10.44 -0.51 25.87
N MET A 123 -10.52 0.48 24.97
CA MET A 123 -11.68 0.67 24.08
C MET A 123 -12.01 -0.53 23.19
N PHE A 124 -11.07 -1.44 22.96
CA PHE A 124 -11.23 -2.67 22.19
C PHE A 124 -11.35 -3.93 23.06
N LEU A 125 -11.48 -3.76 24.36
CA LEU A 125 -11.71 -4.85 25.30
C LEU A 125 -13.18 -4.92 25.73
N ASP A 126 -13.62 -6.10 26.14
CA ASP A 126 -14.92 -6.32 26.76
C ASP A 126 -14.83 -6.26 28.31
N GLN A 127 -15.93 -6.59 28.98
CA GLN A 127 -15.98 -6.54 30.45
C GLN A 127 -15.10 -7.58 31.16
N ASP A 128 -14.61 -8.57 30.41
CA ASP A 128 -13.73 -9.63 30.90
C ASP A 128 -12.26 -9.38 30.45
N ASP A 129 -11.92 -8.15 30.06
CA ASP A 129 -10.63 -7.72 29.51
C ASP A 129 -10.18 -8.53 28.27
N GLN A 130 -11.15 -9.10 27.53
CA GLN A 130 -10.88 -9.83 26.30
C GLN A 130 -11.15 -8.93 25.09
N SER A 131 -10.37 -9.14 24.02
CA SER A 131 -10.58 -8.42 22.77
C SER A 131 -12.01 -8.64 22.23
N ILE A 132 -12.71 -7.56 21.89
CA ILE A 132 -14.03 -7.62 21.21
C ILE A 132 -13.95 -8.26 19.83
N GLY A 133 -12.72 -8.52 19.33
CA GLY A 133 -12.42 -9.10 18.03
C GLY A 133 -12.41 -8.07 16.90
N PHE A 134 -11.53 -8.29 15.93
CA PHE A 134 -11.22 -7.34 14.87
C PHE A 134 -12.44 -6.82 14.10
N ILE A 135 -13.38 -7.69 13.69
CA ILE A 135 -14.56 -7.27 12.89
C ILE A 135 -15.47 -6.34 13.69
N LYS A 136 -15.70 -6.61 14.98
CA LYS A 136 -16.49 -5.74 15.84
C LYS A 136 -15.79 -4.41 16.11
N ALA A 137 -14.48 -4.43 16.31
CA ALA A 137 -13.68 -3.21 16.46
C ALA A 137 -13.73 -2.38 15.18
N LYS A 138 -13.40 -2.96 14.03
CA LYS A 138 -13.41 -2.32 12.72
C LYS A 138 -14.72 -1.62 12.39
N THR A 139 -15.87 -2.32 12.53
CA THR A 139 -17.21 -1.80 12.16
C THR A 139 -17.85 -0.94 13.25
N SER A 140 -17.06 -0.36 14.14
CA SER A 140 -17.48 0.52 15.22
C SER A 140 -17.01 1.95 15.02
N GLY A 141 -17.61 2.91 15.73
CA GLY A 141 -17.07 4.27 15.81
C GLY A 141 -15.77 4.34 16.61
N LEU A 142 -15.48 3.34 17.47
CA LEU A 142 -14.25 3.26 18.25
C LEU A 142 -12.99 3.27 17.36
N SER A 143 -13.08 2.66 16.17
CA SER A 143 -11.94 2.45 15.29
C SER A 143 -11.52 3.67 14.45
N THR A 144 -12.38 4.71 14.41
CA THR A 144 -12.14 5.86 13.51
C THR A 144 -11.24 6.89 14.18
N GLY A 145 -10.05 7.08 13.61
CA GLY A 145 -9.15 8.18 13.92
C GLY A 145 -9.51 9.46 13.19
N VAL A 146 -8.94 10.60 13.63
CA VAL A 146 -9.11 11.88 12.93
C VAL A 146 -8.54 11.78 11.52
N PRO A 147 -9.33 11.99 10.45
CA PRO A 147 -8.83 11.88 9.08
C PRO A 147 -7.76 12.90 8.75
N GLY A 148 -6.64 12.46 8.15
CA GLY A 148 -5.51 13.34 7.90
C GLY A 148 -5.25 13.68 6.44
N MET A 149 -5.90 12.99 5.49
CA MET A 149 -5.60 13.11 4.06
C MET A 149 -5.75 14.53 3.52
N VAL A 150 -6.84 15.21 3.82
CA VAL A 150 -7.09 16.58 3.31
C VAL A 150 -6.04 17.57 3.83
N ALA A 151 -5.69 17.50 5.11
CA ALA A 151 -4.67 18.38 5.71
C ALA A 151 -3.28 18.11 5.12
N MET A 152 -2.93 16.85 4.88
CA MET A 152 -1.65 16.46 4.27
C MET A 152 -1.52 17.01 2.86
N LEU A 153 -2.53 16.80 2.03
CA LEU A 153 -2.53 17.27 0.65
C LEU A 153 -2.50 18.81 0.58
N SER A 154 -3.26 19.48 1.44
CA SER A 154 -3.26 20.93 1.54
C SER A 154 -1.89 21.48 1.97
N LEU A 155 -1.23 20.83 2.94
CA LEU A 155 0.11 21.22 3.39
C LEU A 155 1.15 21.00 2.27
N ALA A 156 1.09 19.89 1.54
CA ALA A 156 1.97 19.61 0.42
C ALA A 156 1.75 20.62 -0.73
N HIS A 157 0.50 20.93 -1.05
CA HIS A 157 0.15 21.93 -2.06
C HIS A 157 0.68 23.33 -1.71
N ALA A 158 0.57 23.74 -0.45
CA ALA A 158 1.10 25.04 -0.01
C ALA A 158 2.63 25.17 -0.21
N ASN A 159 3.37 24.06 -0.28
CA ASN A 159 4.81 24.03 -0.51
C ASN A 159 5.19 23.83 -1.99
N HIS A 160 4.42 23.07 -2.76
CA HIS A 160 4.82 22.56 -4.07
C HIS A 160 3.74 22.68 -5.16
N GLY A 161 2.54 23.16 -4.83
CA GLY A 161 1.47 23.36 -5.81
C GLY A 161 1.80 24.46 -6.82
N LYS A 162 1.45 24.25 -8.07
CA LYS A 162 1.60 25.21 -9.17
C LYS A 162 0.26 25.72 -9.68
N LEU A 163 -0.73 24.84 -9.74
CA LEU A 163 -2.08 25.19 -10.16
C LEU A 163 -2.94 25.59 -8.95
N PRO A 164 -4.02 26.36 -9.14
CA PRO A 164 -4.93 26.70 -8.07
C PRO A 164 -5.54 25.46 -7.41
N TRP A 165 -5.53 25.41 -6.08
CA TRP A 165 -6.00 24.26 -5.27
C TRP A 165 -7.33 23.67 -5.73
N GLY A 166 -8.33 24.51 -6.02
CA GLY A 166 -9.68 24.08 -6.37
C GLY A 166 -9.77 23.34 -7.70
N GLU A 167 -8.82 23.52 -8.61
CA GLU A 167 -8.86 22.94 -9.96
C GLU A 167 -8.62 21.42 -9.94
N HIS A 168 -7.89 20.91 -8.94
CA HIS A 168 -7.54 19.49 -8.82
C HIS A 168 -8.74 18.57 -8.59
N PHE A 169 -9.89 19.12 -8.17
CA PHE A 169 -11.09 18.35 -7.83
C PHE A 169 -12.10 18.22 -8.97
N ALA A 170 -11.89 18.93 -10.08
CA ALA A 170 -12.88 19.05 -11.16
C ALA A 170 -13.31 17.70 -11.73
N ASP A 171 -12.35 16.82 -12.06
CA ASP A 171 -12.62 15.48 -12.61
C ASP A 171 -13.37 14.61 -11.61
N ALA A 172 -12.94 14.58 -10.35
CA ALA A 172 -13.58 13.81 -9.31
C ALA A 172 -15.01 14.29 -9.03
N ILE A 173 -15.26 15.62 -9.01
CA ILE A 173 -16.60 16.21 -8.89
C ILE A 173 -17.49 15.80 -10.05
N LYS A 174 -16.96 15.85 -11.28
CA LYS A 174 -17.68 15.41 -12.48
C LYS A 174 -18.06 13.94 -12.40
N LEU A 175 -17.09 13.06 -12.12
CA LEU A 175 -17.33 11.63 -11.97
C LEU A 175 -18.34 11.29 -10.87
N ALA A 176 -18.28 12.01 -9.73
CA ALA A 176 -19.21 11.80 -8.64
C ALA A 176 -20.64 12.21 -8.99
N ASN A 177 -20.86 13.25 -9.83
CA ASN A 177 -22.18 13.68 -10.28
C ASN A 177 -22.74 12.87 -11.45
N GLU A 178 -21.91 12.61 -12.46
CA GLU A 178 -22.33 11.96 -13.71
C GLU A 178 -22.28 10.44 -13.61
N GLY A 179 -21.48 9.91 -12.69
CA GLY A 179 -21.24 8.50 -12.45
C GLY A 179 -19.90 8.00 -12.95
N PHE A 180 -19.36 7.04 -12.23
CA PHE A 180 -18.19 6.24 -12.62
C PHE A 180 -18.61 4.80 -12.84
N VAL A 181 -17.84 4.09 -13.65
CA VAL A 181 -18.08 2.67 -13.98
C VAL A 181 -17.57 1.80 -12.83
N VAL A 182 -18.44 0.92 -12.31
CA VAL A 182 -18.07 -0.08 -11.29
C VAL A 182 -17.09 -1.07 -11.91
N SER A 183 -15.88 -1.13 -11.38
CA SER A 183 -14.83 -2.02 -11.87
C SER A 183 -15.01 -3.46 -11.38
N PRO A 184 -14.41 -4.47 -12.04
CA PRO A 184 -14.37 -5.84 -11.56
C PRO A 184 -13.78 -5.96 -10.14
N ARG A 185 -12.76 -5.16 -9.83
CA ARG A 185 -12.11 -5.18 -8.51
C ARG A 185 -13.03 -4.61 -7.42
N LEU A 186 -13.70 -3.49 -7.66
CA LEU A 186 -14.67 -2.93 -6.72
C LEU A 186 -15.79 -3.92 -6.44
N HIS A 187 -16.40 -4.49 -7.48
CA HIS A 187 -17.44 -5.51 -7.37
C HIS A 187 -16.99 -6.72 -6.54
N MET A 188 -15.82 -7.31 -6.84
CA MET A 188 -15.25 -8.43 -6.09
C MET A 188 -15.10 -8.12 -4.58
N TRP A 189 -14.65 -6.90 -4.23
CA TRP A 189 -14.51 -6.53 -2.83
C TRP A 189 -15.85 -6.35 -2.13
N ILE A 190 -16.86 -5.83 -2.84
CA ILE A 190 -18.22 -5.76 -2.31
C ILE A 190 -18.77 -7.16 -2.05
N GLU A 191 -18.63 -8.09 -2.99
CA GLU A 191 -19.05 -9.50 -2.79
C GLU A 191 -18.42 -10.14 -1.56
N ARG A 192 -17.09 -9.95 -1.39
CA ARG A 192 -16.34 -10.54 -0.27
C ARG A 192 -16.71 -9.95 1.08
N PHE A 193 -16.93 -8.64 1.14
CA PHE A 193 -17.09 -7.89 2.39
C PHE A 193 -18.51 -7.39 2.63
N GLY A 194 -19.41 -7.46 1.66
CA GLY A 194 -20.79 -7.00 1.78
C GLY A 194 -21.57 -7.62 2.94
N LYS A 195 -21.24 -8.87 3.29
CA LYS A 195 -21.83 -9.56 4.45
C LYS A 195 -21.44 -8.95 5.82
N TYR A 196 -20.36 -8.17 5.88
CA TYR A 196 -19.89 -7.50 7.10
C TYR A 196 -20.36 -6.05 7.18
N ILE A 197 -21.04 -5.53 6.14
CA ILE A 197 -21.59 -4.19 6.13
C ILE A 197 -22.82 -4.20 7.05
N PRO A 198 -22.88 -3.35 8.10
CA PRO A 198 -24.05 -3.22 8.96
C PRO A 198 -25.27 -2.79 8.14
N ARG A 199 -26.43 -3.42 8.39
CA ARG A 199 -27.69 -3.13 7.70
C ARG A 199 -28.74 -2.50 8.62
N ASP A 200 -28.36 -2.20 9.83
CA ASP A 200 -29.18 -1.69 10.92
C ASP A 200 -28.99 -0.19 11.18
N LEU A 201 -28.40 0.53 10.21
CA LEU A 201 -28.26 1.97 10.29
C LEU A 201 -29.55 2.67 9.92
N LYS A 202 -29.80 3.84 10.54
CA LYS A 202 -31.03 4.62 10.42
C LYS A 202 -31.47 4.86 8.98
N GLU A 203 -32.75 4.62 8.70
CA GLU A 203 -33.41 4.94 7.44
C GLU A 203 -33.14 6.41 7.04
N GLY A 204 -32.65 6.63 5.82
CA GLY A 204 -32.38 7.97 5.25
C GLY A 204 -30.97 8.50 5.35
N THR A 205 -30.00 7.76 5.95
CA THR A 205 -28.58 8.05 5.84
C THR A 205 -27.97 7.31 4.66
N LEU A 206 -27.03 7.93 3.93
CA LEU A 206 -26.20 7.23 2.95
C LEU A 206 -25.31 6.27 3.73
N ASP A 207 -25.73 5.03 3.92
CA ASP A 207 -24.95 3.99 4.53
C ASP A 207 -24.20 3.16 3.48
N ALA A 208 -23.23 2.38 3.93
CA ALA A 208 -22.44 1.56 3.05
C ALA A 208 -23.29 0.51 2.29
N ALA A 209 -24.35 -0.02 2.91
CA ALA A 209 -25.23 -0.97 2.27
C ALA A 209 -25.99 -0.33 1.10
N ASN A 210 -26.61 0.84 1.30
CA ASN A 210 -27.31 1.57 0.25
C ASN A 210 -26.38 2.06 -0.88
N TYR A 211 -25.11 2.31 -0.55
CA TYR A 211 -24.14 2.74 -1.53
C TYR A 211 -23.55 1.60 -2.35
N LEU A 212 -23.29 0.44 -1.74
CA LEU A 212 -22.54 -0.66 -2.37
C LEU A 212 -23.42 -1.82 -2.86
N LEU A 213 -24.67 -1.91 -2.38
CA LEU A 213 -25.56 -3.00 -2.72
C LEU A 213 -26.73 -2.49 -3.59
N ASP A 214 -27.32 -3.39 -4.36
CA ASP A 214 -28.55 -3.14 -5.10
C ASP A 214 -29.81 -3.33 -4.22
N ALA A 215 -31.00 -3.16 -4.81
CA ALA A 215 -32.27 -3.31 -4.11
C ALA A 215 -32.54 -4.74 -3.57
N ASN A 216 -31.81 -5.74 -4.07
CA ASN A 216 -31.89 -7.13 -3.62
C ASN A 216 -30.85 -7.43 -2.51
N GLY A 217 -29.99 -6.46 -2.18
CA GLY A 217 -28.90 -6.61 -1.23
C GLY A 217 -27.68 -7.33 -1.81
N GLU A 218 -27.61 -7.44 -3.14
CA GLU A 218 -26.47 -8.00 -3.88
C GLU A 218 -25.47 -6.89 -4.26
N SER A 219 -24.24 -7.27 -4.55
CA SER A 219 -23.19 -6.34 -5.01
C SER A 219 -23.62 -5.62 -6.30
N ILE A 220 -23.42 -4.29 -6.35
CA ILE A 220 -23.63 -3.51 -7.59
C ILE A 220 -22.85 -4.11 -8.75
N ALA A 221 -23.49 -4.25 -9.92
CA ALA A 221 -22.96 -5.00 -11.04
C ALA A 221 -21.73 -4.33 -11.70
N VAL A 222 -20.77 -5.13 -12.15
CA VAL A 222 -19.64 -4.67 -13.00
C VAL A 222 -20.18 -3.94 -14.22
N GLY A 223 -19.57 -2.80 -14.56
CA GLY A 223 -19.96 -1.99 -15.72
C GLY A 223 -21.14 -1.06 -15.48
N SER A 224 -21.85 -1.17 -14.35
CA SER A 224 -22.91 -0.21 -13.99
C SER A 224 -22.33 1.15 -13.62
N LEU A 225 -23.12 2.21 -13.83
CA LEU A 225 -22.76 3.56 -13.39
C LEU A 225 -23.17 3.78 -11.93
N ARG A 226 -22.23 4.31 -11.12
CA ARG A 226 -22.48 4.70 -9.76
C ARG A 226 -22.18 6.17 -9.54
N THR A 227 -23.16 6.93 -9.04
CA THR A 227 -23.01 8.34 -8.66
C THR A 227 -22.79 8.48 -7.14
N ASN A 228 -22.16 9.59 -6.73
CA ASN A 228 -21.99 9.95 -5.33
C ASN A 228 -22.05 11.48 -5.17
N ARG A 229 -23.28 12.01 -5.15
CA ARG A 229 -23.51 13.47 -5.09
C ARG A 229 -23.04 14.09 -3.79
N ASP A 230 -23.10 13.35 -2.68
CA ASP A 230 -22.62 13.83 -1.38
C ASP A 230 -21.11 14.01 -1.41
N TYR A 231 -20.39 13.08 -2.03
CA TYR A 231 -18.96 13.23 -2.25
C TYR A 231 -18.62 14.42 -3.18
N ALA A 232 -19.42 14.64 -4.23
CA ALA A 232 -19.24 15.82 -5.07
C ALA A 232 -19.42 17.14 -4.28
N ASN A 233 -20.34 17.19 -3.35
CA ASN A 233 -20.54 18.36 -2.46
C ASN A 233 -19.38 18.52 -1.49
N THR A 234 -18.92 17.43 -0.89
CA THR A 234 -17.72 17.42 -0.04
C THR A 234 -16.50 17.96 -0.80
N LEU A 235 -16.26 17.49 -2.04
CA LEU A 235 -15.16 17.97 -2.88
C LEU A 235 -15.26 19.46 -3.19
N ARG A 236 -16.47 19.99 -3.46
CA ARG A 236 -16.64 21.44 -3.67
C ARG A 236 -16.31 22.25 -2.41
N THR A 237 -16.69 21.77 -1.25
CA THR A 237 -16.33 22.40 0.03
C THR A 237 -14.81 22.41 0.23
N ILE A 238 -14.14 21.28 0.03
CA ILE A 238 -12.69 21.14 0.12
C ILE A 238 -11.97 22.02 -0.93
N ALA A 239 -12.49 22.05 -2.16
CA ALA A 239 -11.94 22.85 -3.25
C ALA A 239 -11.98 24.35 -2.96
N ASN A 240 -13.02 24.83 -2.29
CA ASN A 240 -13.13 26.23 -1.86
C ASN A 240 -12.19 26.53 -0.69
N ASN A 241 -12.17 25.67 0.33
CA ASN A 241 -11.32 25.84 1.51
C ASN A 241 -11.10 24.48 2.19
N PRO A 242 -9.88 23.91 2.16
CA PRO A 242 -9.60 22.61 2.77
C PRO A 242 -9.86 22.58 4.28
N ARG A 243 -9.79 23.75 4.95
CA ARG A 243 -10.03 23.85 6.39
C ARG A 243 -11.49 23.57 6.77
N ASP A 244 -12.44 23.80 5.87
CA ASP A 244 -13.86 23.58 6.11
C ASP A 244 -14.19 22.08 6.28
N PHE A 245 -13.31 21.18 5.80
CA PHE A 245 -13.37 19.76 6.10
C PHE A 245 -13.29 19.47 7.61
N TYR A 246 -12.51 20.25 8.35
CA TYR A 246 -12.24 20.08 9.78
C TYR A 246 -13.12 20.94 10.70
N THR A 247 -13.74 21.99 10.17
CA THR A 247 -14.46 22.98 10.99
C THR A 247 -15.92 23.15 10.58
N GLY A 248 -16.30 22.71 9.37
CA GLY A 248 -17.60 22.88 8.77
C GLY A 248 -18.59 21.76 9.04
N ASP A 249 -19.59 21.64 8.15
CA ASP A 249 -20.64 20.62 8.27
C ASP A 249 -20.12 19.20 8.01
N ILE A 250 -19.07 19.06 7.20
CA ILE A 250 -18.41 17.75 6.99
C ILE A 250 -17.87 17.21 8.32
N ALA A 251 -17.20 18.03 9.13
CA ALA A 251 -16.72 17.62 10.45
C ALA A 251 -17.86 17.19 11.38
N LYS A 252 -18.98 17.90 11.34
CA LYS A 252 -20.18 17.55 12.13
C LYS A 252 -20.73 16.19 11.72
N ASP A 253 -20.82 15.94 10.40
CA ASP A 253 -21.30 14.66 9.86
C ASP A 253 -20.36 13.52 10.27
N ILE A 254 -19.03 13.68 10.11
CA ILE A 254 -18.04 12.70 10.55
C ILE A 254 -18.22 12.36 12.03
N VAL A 255 -18.27 13.36 12.90
CA VAL A 255 -18.42 13.17 14.35
C VAL A 255 -19.75 12.48 14.68
N GLN A 256 -20.85 12.88 14.04
CA GLN A 256 -22.15 12.25 14.20
C GLN A 256 -22.11 10.78 13.81
N GLN A 257 -21.51 10.43 12.68
CA GLN A 257 -21.39 9.04 12.22
C GLN A 257 -20.53 8.21 13.17
N VAL A 258 -19.42 8.76 13.67
CA VAL A 258 -18.54 8.07 14.62
C VAL A 258 -19.22 7.81 15.96
N GLN A 259 -20.03 8.75 16.43
CA GLN A 259 -20.74 8.67 17.72
C GLN A 259 -22.06 7.86 17.67
N GLN A 260 -22.44 7.31 16.51
CA GLN A 260 -23.62 6.45 16.41
C GLN A 260 -23.41 5.09 17.08
N THR A 261 -24.51 4.58 17.70
CA THR A 261 -24.60 3.20 18.19
C THR A 261 -24.71 2.21 17.01
N PRO A 262 -24.30 0.91 17.17
CA PRO A 262 -23.63 0.36 18.35
C PRO A 262 -22.15 0.75 18.39
N ARG A 263 -21.54 0.73 19.58
CA ARG A 263 -20.11 1.04 19.83
C ARG A 263 -19.71 2.41 19.28
N ALA A 264 -20.26 3.45 19.88
CA ALA A 264 -19.93 4.83 19.59
C ALA A 264 -18.45 5.13 19.87
N GLY A 265 -17.79 5.86 18.97
CA GLY A 265 -16.43 6.36 19.19
C GLY A 265 -16.42 7.67 19.95
N SER A 266 -15.22 8.08 20.36
CA SER A 266 -14.99 9.29 21.16
C SER A 266 -14.57 10.53 20.35
N LEU A 267 -14.48 10.42 19.02
CA LEU A 267 -14.10 11.53 18.14
C LEU A 267 -15.02 12.74 18.35
N SER A 268 -14.40 13.91 18.52
CA SER A 268 -15.11 15.17 18.78
C SER A 268 -14.81 16.22 17.71
N LEU A 269 -15.65 17.27 17.66
CA LEU A 269 -15.38 18.43 16.81
C LEU A 269 -14.09 19.18 17.21
N GLN A 270 -13.64 19.03 18.46
CA GLN A 270 -12.37 19.61 18.90
C GLN A 270 -11.20 18.84 18.32
N ASP A 271 -11.26 17.50 18.30
CA ASP A 271 -10.23 16.65 17.67
C ASP A 271 -10.10 16.99 16.19
N MET A 272 -11.21 17.14 15.48
CA MET A 272 -11.22 17.58 14.07
C MET A 272 -10.54 18.95 13.91
N ARG A 273 -10.93 19.95 14.71
CA ARG A 273 -10.37 21.30 14.63
C ARG A 273 -8.87 21.37 14.93
N ASP A 274 -8.39 20.53 15.87
CA ASP A 274 -7.00 20.56 16.33
C ASP A 274 -6.06 19.76 15.44
N TYR A 275 -6.59 18.94 14.53
CA TYR A 275 -5.76 18.10 13.66
C TYR A 275 -4.87 18.95 12.75
N GLN A 276 -3.60 18.53 12.68
CA GLN A 276 -2.59 19.07 11.77
C GLN A 276 -1.79 17.94 11.15
N ALA A 277 -1.63 17.99 9.83
CA ALA A 277 -0.64 17.18 9.14
C ALA A 277 0.76 17.73 9.40
N LEU A 278 1.76 16.86 9.34
CA LEU A 278 3.15 17.22 9.65
C LEU A 278 4.01 17.20 8.39
N LYS A 279 4.90 18.17 8.24
CA LYS A 279 6.04 18.11 7.33
C LYS A 279 7.25 17.65 8.14
N LYS A 280 7.86 16.55 7.73
CA LYS A 280 9.04 15.93 8.38
C LYS A 280 10.17 15.77 7.37
N SER A 281 11.41 15.73 7.84
CA SER A 281 12.53 15.26 7.00
C SER A 281 12.38 13.76 6.78
N ALA A 282 12.73 13.29 5.59
CA ALA A 282 12.73 11.86 5.31
C ALA A 282 13.76 11.12 6.17
N LEU A 283 13.42 9.92 6.61
CA LEU A 283 14.38 8.98 7.17
C LEU A 283 15.08 8.27 6.00
N CYS A 284 16.39 8.36 5.94
CA CYS A 284 17.16 7.75 4.86
C CYS A 284 18.14 6.70 5.37
N ALA A 285 18.25 5.58 4.63
CA ALA A 285 19.23 4.52 4.83
C ALA A 285 20.21 4.51 3.66
N SER A 286 21.50 4.41 3.96
CA SER A 286 22.55 4.25 2.94
C SER A 286 22.79 2.76 2.69
N VAL A 287 22.60 2.32 1.45
CA VAL A 287 22.83 0.92 0.99
C VAL A 287 23.74 0.98 -0.24
N GLY A 288 24.99 0.52 -0.10
CA GLY A 288 26.05 0.79 -1.07
C GLY A 288 26.22 2.29 -1.31
N ASP A 289 26.16 2.70 -2.57
CA ASP A 289 26.26 4.09 -3.01
C ASP A 289 24.88 4.77 -3.15
N LEU A 290 23.81 4.11 -2.69
CA LEU A 290 22.44 4.61 -2.82
C LEU A 290 21.94 5.18 -1.51
N GLN A 291 21.03 6.17 -1.59
CA GLN A 291 20.21 6.63 -0.49
C GLN A 291 18.75 6.21 -0.70
N LEU A 292 18.24 5.40 0.21
CA LEU A 292 16.82 5.01 0.26
C LEU A 292 16.14 5.89 1.30
N CYS A 293 15.09 6.61 0.91
CA CYS A 293 14.40 7.56 1.78
C CYS A 293 12.90 7.26 1.87
N GLY A 294 12.33 7.39 3.07
CA GLY A 294 10.90 7.20 3.31
C GLY A 294 10.45 7.84 4.62
N PRO A 295 9.18 7.62 5.04
CA PRO A 295 8.64 8.28 6.21
C PRO A 295 9.28 7.78 7.52
N PRO A 296 9.63 8.70 8.44
CA PRO A 296 9.95 8.31 9.82
C PRO A 296 8.71 7.77 10.55
N PRO A 297 8.81 7.22 11.75
CA PRO A 297 7.66 6.81 12.54
C PRO A 297 6.62 7.95 12.71
N SER A 298 5.35 7.57 12.80
CA SER A 298 4.75 6.24 13.04
C SER A 298 4.81 5.26 11.83
N SER A 299 5.41 5.62 10.68
CA SER A 299 5.68 4.68 9.60
C SER A 299 6.75 3.65 10.01
N SER A 300 6.59 2.43 9.49
CA SER A 300 7.56 1.34 9.67
C SER A 300 8.59 1.26 8.52
N TRP A 301 8.77 2.34 7.77
CA TRP A 301 9.74 2.38 6.67
C TRP A 301 11.17 2.01 7.09
N VAL A 302 11.53 2.29 8.35
CA VAL A 302 12.82 1.89 8.93
C VAL A 302 13.11 0.40 8.73
N ALA A 303 12.09 -0.46 8.75
CA ALA A 303 12.25 -1.89 8.50
C ALA A 303 12.58 -2.20 7.03
N VAL A 304 12.09 -1.39 6.07
CA VAL A 304 12.50 -1.50 4.66
C VAL A 304 13.97 -1.18 4.51
N GLY A 305 14.44 -0.06 5.08
CA GLY A 305 15.85 0.32 5.09
C GLY A 305 16.73 -0.75 5.75
N ALA A 306 16.30 -1.26 6.91
CA ALA A 306 17.01 -2.32 7.62
C ALA A 306 17.10 -3.63 6.80
N MET A 307 16.03 -4.05 6.10
CA MET A 307 16.08 -5.24 5.23
C MET A 307 17.15 -5.13 4.15
N LEU A 308 17.21 -4.00 3.46
CA LEU A 308 18.20 -3.78 2.39
C LEU A 308 19.63 -3.71 2.98
N GLY A 309 19.80 -3.06 4.14
CA GLY A 309 21.09 -3.00 4.83
C GLY A 309 21.56 -4.37 5.35
N LEU A 310 20.66 -5.21 5.88
CA LEU A 310 20.99 -6.59 6.24
C LEU A 310 21.48 -7.40 5.04
N LEU A 311 20.83 -7.25 3.89
CA LEU A 311 21.22 -7.94 2.65
C LEU A 311 22.56 -7.42 2.10
N GLU A 312 22.87 -6.13 2.25
CA GLU A 312 24.17 -5.54 1.90
C GLU A 312 25.33 -6.24 2.64
N PHE A 313 25.11 -6.53 3.93
CA PHE A 313 26.11 -7.19 4.79
C PHE A 313 25.98 -8.73 4.81
N THR A 314 25.21 -9.31 3.89
CA THR A 314 25.09 -10.77 3.71
C THR A 314 25.89 -11.20 2.47
N PRO A 315 27.14 -11.68 2.61
CA PRO A 315 28.03 -11.98 1.46
C PRO A 315 27.47 -13.03 0.51
N GLU A 316 26.57 -13.89 1.03
CA GLU A 316 25.95 -14.97 0.27
C GLU A 316 24.77 -14.50 -0.58
N PHE A 317 24.27 -13.27 -0.37
CA PHE A 317 23.19 -12.71 -1.15
C PHE A 317 23.71 -12.19 -2.48
N SER A 318 23.40 -12.90 -3.56
CA SER A 318 23.97 -12.65 -4.88
C SER A 318 23.13 -11.70 -5.71
N SER A 319 23.79 -10.84 -6.48
CA SER A 319 23.14 -10.04 -7.52
C SER A 319 22.63 -10.91 -8.67
N ARG A 320 21.54 -10.46 -9.35
CA ARG A 320 20.96 -11.14 -10.52
C ARG A 320 20.52 -12.59 -10.27
N ALA A 321 20.09 -12.89 -9.06
CA ALA A 321 19.76 -14.24 -8.63
C ALA A 321 18.30 -14.38 -8.18
N ASP A 322 17.38 -13.75 -8.90
CA ASP A 322 15.94 -13.75 -8.68
C ASP A 322 15.30 -15.15 -8.77
N LYS A 323 15.97 -16.11 -9.43
CA LYS A 323 15.49 -17.49 -9.60
C LYS A 323 16.13 -18.48 -8.64
N ASP A 324 17.12 -18.05 -7.85
CA ASP A 324 17.83 -18.93 -6.91
C ASP A 324 17.09 -19.03 -5.58
N PRO A 325 16.60 -20.22 -5.17
CA PRO A 325 15.95 -20.43 -3.89
C PRO A 325 16.77 -19.97 -2.68
N LYS A 326 18.10 -20.04 -2.75
CA LYS A 326 19.00 -19.56 -1.70
C LYS A 326 18.80 -18.06 -1.45
N ASN A 327 18.71 -17.24 -2.51
CA ASN A 327 18.51 -15.80 -2.37
C ASN A 327 17.13 -15.44 -1.79
N TRP A 328 16.09 -16.20 -2.11
CA TRP A 328 14.77 -16.04 -1.50
C TRP A 328 14.79 -16.41 -0.01
N THR A 329 15.58 -17.40 0.38
CA THR A 329 15.78 -17.78 1.78
C THR A 329 16.51 -16.66 2.55
N LEU A 330 17.58 -16.12 2.00
CA LEU A 330 18.31 -15.00 2.63
C LEU A 330 17.43 -13.76 2.74
N PHE A 331 16.62 -13.48 1.72
CA PHE A 331 15.65 -12.38 1.77
C PHE A 331 14.56 -12.64 2.83
N ALA A 332 14.11 -13.89 3.00
CA ALA A 332 13.18 -14.25 4.07
C ALA A 332 13.80 -14.04 5.47
N GLU A 333 15.06 -14.41 5.67
CA GLU A 333 15.76 -14.18 6.96
C GLU A 333 15.93 -12.69 7.26
N ALA A 334 16.30 -11.87 6.26
CA ALA A 334 16.39 -10.43 6.43
C ALA A 334 15.02 -9.80 6.81
N GLN A 335 13.92 -10.27 6.20
CA GLN A 335 12.57 -9.85 6.59
C GLN A 335 12.29 -10.19 8.05
N ARG A 336 12.53 -11.43 8.47
CA ARG A 336 12.25 -11.90 9.84
C ARG A 336 12.98 -11.06 10.90
N LEU A 337 14.24 -10.73 10.66
CA LEU A 337 15.04 -9.89 11.56
C LEU A 337 14.48 -8.47 11.63
N ALA A 338 14.20 -7.84 10.48
CA ALA A 338 13.68 -6.49 10.44
C ALA A 338 12.26 -6.38 11.02
N TYR A 339 11.41 -7.40 10.82
CA TYR A 339 10.08 -7.45 11.45
C TYR A 339 10.17 -7.65 12.96
N ALA A 340 11.14 -8.43 13.48
CA ALA A 340 11.32 -8.60 14.92
C ALA A 340 11.66 -7.27 15.61
N ASP A 341 12.55 -6.49 15.02
CA ASP A 341 12.92 -5.17 15.52
C ASP A 341 11.75 -4.17 15.37
N ARG A 342 11.08 -4.17 14.22
CA ARG A 342 9.92 -3.30 13.95
C ARG A 342 8.78 -3.53 14.94
N ASP A 343 8.43 -4.77 15.18
CA ASP A 343 7.29 -5.12 16.04
C ASP A 343 7.55 -4.76 17.51
N HIS A 344 8.82 -4.70 17.90
CA HIS A 344 9.22 -4.35 19.25
C HIS A 344 9.36 -2.83 19.48
N TYR A 345 9.99 -2.12 18.52
CA TYR A 345 10.41 -0.73 18.75
C TYR A 345 9.53 0.31 18.08
N VAL A 346 8.94 0.02 16.89
CA VAL A 346 8.33 1.06 16.07
C VAL A 346 6.94 1.43 16.57
N ALA A 347 6.77 2.71 16.89
CA ALA A 347 5.51 3.37 17.23
C ALA A 347 5.61 4.86 16.87
N ASP A 348 4.62 5.68 17.24
CA ASP A 348 4.71 7.13 17.10
C ASP A 348 5.87 7.68 17.96
N ASN A 349 6.89 8.23 17.30
CA ASN A 349 8.11 8.70 17.97
C ASN A 349 7.95 10.02 18.74
N GLU A 350 6.75 10.63 18.70
CA GLU A 350 6.40 11.73 19.59
C GLU A 350 5.90 11.23 20.97
N PHE A 351 5.59 9.94 21.10
CA PHE A 351 5.07 9.30 22.30
C PHE A 351 5.98 8.20 22.87
N VAL A 352 6.82 7.62 22.04
CA VAL A 352 7.73 6.53 22.41
C VAL A 352 9.09 6.77 21.77
N ASP A 353 10.14 6.65 22.57
CA ASP A 353 11.49 6.68 22.03
C ASP A 353 11.71 5.47 21.11
N VAL A 354 12.07 5.73 19.87
CA VAL A 354 12.36 4.70 18.85
C VAL A 354 13.82 4.81 18.43
N PRO A 355 14.63 3.75 18.55
CA PRO A 355 16.08 3.81 18.29
C PRO A 355 16.41 3.82 16.78
N LEU A 356 15.91 4.82 16.05
CA LEU A 356 15.98 4.90 14.59
C LEU A 356 17.40 4.91 14.06
N LEU A 357 18.28 5.70 14.68
CA LEU A 357 19.68 5.80 14.25
C LEU A 357 20.41 4.48 14.49
N GLY A 358 20.11 3.80 15.59
CA GLY A 358 20.65 2.48 15.88
C GLY A 358 20.14 1.41 14.93
N MET A 359 18.83 1.40 14.62
CA MET A 359 18.22 0.42 13.71
C MET A 359 18.78 0.51 12.28
N LEU A 360 19.27 1.68 11.84
CA LEU A 360 19.89 1.90 10.53
C LEU A 360 21.43 2.04 10.61
N ASN A 361 22.02 1.87 11.80
CA ASN A 361 23.47 1.92 11.96
C ASN A 361 24.13 0.74 11.23
N LYS A 362 25.18 1.04 10.44
CA LYS A 362 25.85 0.01 9.63
C LYS A 362 26.51 -1.08 10.46
N ASP A 363 27.01 -0.78 11.66
CA ASP A 363 27.64 -1.78 12.53
C ASP A 363 26.58 -2.69 13.16
N TYR A 364 25.44 -2.13 13.59
CA TYR A 364 24.27 -2.91 14.02
C TYR A 364 23.78 -3.85 12.91
N LEU A 365 23.58 -3.33 11.70
CA LEU A 365 23.10 -4.12 10.57
C LEU A 365 24.11 -5.21 10.17
N ARG A 366 25.41 -4.92 10.24
CA ARG A 366 26.48 -5.90 9.98
C ARG A 366 26.49 -7.03 11.02
N GLU A 367 26.32 -6.70 12.29
CA GLU A 367 26.21 -7.72 13.35
C GLU A 367 24.95 -8.55 13.17
N ARG A 368 23.79 -7.91 12.98
CA ARG A 368 22.53 -8.62 12.75
C ARG A 368 22.55 -9.48 11.49
N ALA A 369 23.26 -9.06 10.43
CA ALA A 369 23.41 -9.82 9.20
C ALA A 369 24.12 -11.17 9.40
N THR A 370 24.94 -11.33 10.45
CA THR A 370 25.52 -12.65 10.79
C THR A 370 24.47 -13.71 11.13
N LEU A 371 23.24 -13.30 11.44
CA LEU A 371 22.11 -14.19 11.70
C LEU A 371 21.37 -14.57 10.41
N VAL A 372 21.58 -13.85 9.30
CA VAL A 372 21.03 -14.16 7.98
C VAL A 372 21.82 -15.34 7.40
N SER A 373 21.20 -16.50 7.38
CA SER A 373 21.88 -17.70 6.91
C SER A 373 20.92 -18.65 6.20
N VAL A 374 21.49 -19.58 5.44
CA VAL A 374 20.75 -20.68 4.80
C VAL A 374 20.78 -21.97 5.63
N GLN A 375 21.22 -21.88 6.87
CA GLN A 375 21.05 -22.97 7.83
C GLN A 375 19.58 -23.09 8.22
N ARG A 376 19.23 -24.20 8.89
CA ARG A 376 17.83 -24.43 9.27
C ARG A 376 17.23 -23.23 10.01
N ALA A 377 16.06 -22.79 9.55
CA ALA A 377 15.33 -21.66 10.13
C ALA A 377 15.11 -21.83 11.64
N LYS A 378 15.46 -20.81 12.42
CA LYS A 378 15.13 -20.77 13.85
C LYS A 378 13.62 -20.57 14.00
N PRO A 379 12.96 -21.24 14.98
CA PRO A 379 11.50 -21.09 15.18
C PRO A 379 11.08 -19.67 15.50
N SER A 380 11.90 -18.92 16.25
CA SER A 380 11.66 -17.52 16.60
C SER A 380 12.94 -16.69 16.47
N ILE A 381 12.76 -15.41 16.19
CA ILE A 381 13.81 -14.41 16.16
C ILE A 381 13.46 -13.33 17.19
N ALA A 382 14.37 -13.06 18.11
CA ALA A 382 14.25 -11.95 19.04
C ALA A 382 14.63 -10.62 18.36
N PRO A 383 14.10 -9.47 18.83
CA PRO A 383 14.62 -8.18 18.44
C PRO A 383 16.10 -8.06 18.85
N GLY A 384 16.86 -7.25 18.11
CA GLY A 384 18.21 -6.88 18.50
C GLY A 384 18.20 -5.77 19.54
N ASP A 385 19.38 -5.25 19.87
CA ASP A 385 19.53 -4.07 20.72
C ASP A 385 20.16 -2.91 19.93
N PRO A 386 19.37 -2.13 19.19
CA PRO A 386 19.90 -1.00 18.43
C PRO A 386 20.29 0.20 19.30
N TRP A 387 19.92 0.23 20.58
CA TRP A 387 20.26 1.32 21.49
C TRP A 387 21.76 1.46 21.70
N GLU A 388 22.48 0.35 21.77
CA GLU A 388 23.94 0.33 21.90
C GLU A 388 24.64 1.08 20.75
N TYR A 389 24.02 1.10 19.56
CA TYR A 389 24.58 1.67 18.32
C TYR A 389 24.22 3.13 18.08
N GLN A 390 23.50 3.76 18.98
CA GLN A 390 23.23 5.22 18.95
C GLN A 390 23.68 5.92 20.23
N ASN A 391 24.53 5.27 21.06
CA ASN A 391 25.07 5.78 22.32
C ASN A 391 23.99 6.23 23.32
N SER A 392 22.91 5.48 23.40
CA SER A 392 21.81 5.71 24.33
C SER A 392 21.31 4.38 24.91
N THR A 393 20.51 4.45 25.95
CA THR A 393 19.87 3.29 26.57
C THR A 393 18.36 3.43 26.44
N ALA A 394 17.68 2.29 26.35
CA ALA A 394 16.22 2.28 26.41
C ALA A 394 15.72 2.91 27.70
N ALA A 395 14.74 3.80 27.60
CA ALA A 395 14.11 4.40 28.79
C ALA A 395 13.26 3.37 29.54
N ASP A 396 12.57 2.49 28.79
CA ASP A 396 11.65 1.47 29.30
C ASP A 396 11.88 0.11 28.63
N THR A 397 11.57 -0.97 29.34
CA THR A 397 11.44 -2.30 28.73
C THR A 397 10.10 -2.37 28.00
N LEU A 398 10.16 -2.57 26.67
CA LEU A 398 8.97 -2.67 25.84
C LEU A 398 8.41 -4.09 25.79
N GLY A 399 7.07 -4.19 25.74
CA GLY A 399 6.33 -5.43 25.56
C GLY A 399 6.24 -5.87 24.10
N LYS A 400 5.91 -7.14 23.92
CA LYS A 400 5.73 -7.73 22.59
C LYS A 400 4.38 -7.32 21.97
N ASP A 401 4.43 -6.68 20.82
CA ASP A 401 3.23 -6.36 20.04
C ASP A 401 2.83 -7.52 19.12
N MET A 402 1.57 -7.94 19.21
CA MET A 402 0.97 -9.03 18.40
C MET A 402 -0.06 -8.52 17.39
N THR A 403 -0.12 -7.21 17.14
CA THR A 403 -1.11 -6.60 16.24
C THR A 403 -0.91 -7.08 14.80
N ASP A 404 -2.02 -7.52 14.17
CA ASP A 404 -2.09 -7.86 12.76
C ASP A 404 -2.77 -6.72 11.99
N ASP A 405 -2.09 -6.15 10.99
CA ASP A 405 -2.67 -5.15 10.09
C ASP A 405 -3.36 -5.83 8.90
N VAL A 406 -4.51 -5.33 8.49
CA VAL A 406 -5.31 -5.85 7.39
C VAL A 406 -5.23 -4.90 6.19
N ALA A 407 -5.42 -5.41 4.97
CA ALA A 407 -5.16 -4.67 3.74
C ALA A 407 -6.37 -3.88 3.22
N GLY A 408 -6.27 -2.58 3.14
CA GLY A 408 -7.20 -1.64 2.51
C GLY A 408 -6.48 -0.32 2.20
N THR A 409 -5.56 -0.34 1.24
CA THR A 409 -4.60 0.73 0.97
C THR A 409 -4.42 0.90 -0.53
N THR A 410 -3.98 2.06 -0.99
CA THR A 410 -3.53 2.32 -2.36
C THR A 410 -2.14 2.92 -2.35
N HIS A 411 -1.44 2.81 -3.48
CA HIS A 411 -0.15 3.47 -3.70
C HIS A 411 -0.06 3.97 -5.14
N PHE A 412 0.61 5.10 -5.33
CA PHE A 412 0.90 5.65 -6.64
C PHE A 412 2.19 6.48 -6.66
N VAL A 413 2.77 6.61 -7.85
CA VAL A 413 3.98 7.40 -8.11
C VAL A 413 3.69 8.40 -9.23
N VAL A 414 4.16 9.63 -9.05
CA VAL A 414 4.10 10.69 -10.07
C VAL A 414 5.48 11.30 -10.23
N VAL A 415 5.94 11.46 -11.46
CA VAL A 415 7.11 12.26 -11.84
C VAL A 415 6.61 13.37 -12.77
N ASP A 416 6.89 14.65 -12.44
CA ASP A 416 6.49 15.78 -13.26
C ASP A 416 7.55 16.19 -14.29
N GLY A 417 7.24 17.20 -15.12
CA GLY A 417 8.13 17.68 -16.18
C GLY A 417 9.43 18.33 -15.70
N GLU A 418 9.52 18.69 -14.43
CA GLU A 418 10.75 19.24 -13.83
C GLU A 418 11.57 18.17 -13.12
N GLY A 419 11.08 16.92 -13.10
CA GLY A 419 11.72 15.80 -12.44
C GLY A 419 11.44 15.71 -10.94
N ASN A 420 10.50 16.50 -10.40
CA ASN A 420 10.03 16.30 -9.03
C ASN A 420 9.21 15.03 -8.93
N VAL A 421 9.30 14.34 -7.80
CA VAL A 421 8.69 13.03 -7.61
C VAL A 421 7.80 12.99 -6.39
N VAL A 422 6.61 12.44 -6.54
CA VAL A 422 5.74 12.04 -5.43
C VAL A 422 5.62 10.52 -5.39
N SER A 423 5.88 9.94 -4.23
CA SER A 423 5.56 8.56 -3.86
C SER A 423 4.54 8.63 -2.71
N LEU A 424 3.29 8.23 -2.94
CA LEU A 424 2.21 8.38 -1.96
C LEU A 424 1.51 7.06 -1.69
N THR A 425 1.39 6.72 -0.39
CA THR A 425 0.58 5.60 0.08
C THR A 425 -0.55 6.13 0.96
N ALA A 426 -1.80 5.81 0.59
CA ALA A 426 -3.03 6.28 1.22
C ALA A 426 -3.90 5.12 1.67
N SER A 427 -4.61 5.27 2.79
CA SER A 427 -5.39 4.20 3.39
C SER A 427 -6.65 4.71 4.09
N VAL A 428 -7.67 3.84 4.16
CA VAL A 428 -8.73 3.87 5.17
C VAL A 428 -8.61 2.69 6.14
N GLU A 429 -7.48 2.02 6.15
CA GLU A 429 -7.02 0.81 6.84
C GLU A 429 -7.59 -0.47 6.22
N SER A 430 -8.77 -0.91 6.58
CA SER A 430 -9.42 -2.11 6.01
C SER A 430 -10.26 -1.80 4.78
N VAL A 431 -10.66 -2.85 4.06
CA VAL A 431 -11.60 -2.75 2.94
C VAL A 431 -12.88 -2.03 3.38
N PHE A 432 -13.16 -0.86 2.78
CA PHE A 432 -14.24 0.07 3.14
C PHE A 432 -14.13 0.67 4.55
N GLY A 433 -12.94 0.76 5.12
CA GLY A 433 -12.69 1.36 6.42
C GLY A 433 -13.60 0.81 7.52
N SER A 434 -14.13 1.69 8.36
CA SER A 434 -15.11 1.36 9.41
C SER A 434 -16.51 1.00 8.87
N THR A 435 -16.72 1.01 7.55
CA THR A 435 -18.02 0.91 6.87
C THR A 435 -19.00 2.07 7.13
N ARG A 436 -18.60 3.07 7.91
CA ARG A 436 -19.36 4.29 8.15
C ARG A 436 -19.07 5.30 7.03
N ILE A 437 -20.11 6.03 6.61
CA ILE A 437 -20.01 7.03 5.53
C ILE A 437 -20.42 8.39 6.08
N ALA A 438 -19.59 9.41 5.83
CA ALA A 438 -19.88 10.81 6.07
C ALA A 438 -19.51 11.64 4.85
N GLY A 439 -20.35 12.58 4.43
CA GLY A 439 -20.11 13.39 3.25
C GLY A 439 -19.82 12.57 1.98
N GLY A 440 -20.41 11.38 1.85
CA GLY A 440 -20.18 10.45 0.74
C GLY A 440 -18.83 9.72 0.79
N MET A 441 -18.06 9.81 1.86
CA MET A 441 -16.75 9.16 2.03
C MET A 441 -16.82 8.03 3.06
N PHE A 442 -16.10 6.93 2.80
CA PHE A 442 -15.85 5.95 3.85
C PHE A 442 -14.89 6.51 4.90
N LEU A 443 -15.25 6.35 6.17
CA LEU A 443 -14.40 6.71 7.30
C LEU A 443 -13.44 5.57 7.61
N ASN A 444 -12.23 5.94 8.02
CA ASN A 444 -11.19 4.98 8.37
C ASN A 444 -11.55 4.17 9.61
N ASN A 445 -10.91 3.00 9.73
CA ASN A 445 -10.86 2.22 10.96
C ASN A 445 -9.41 2.14 11.49
N GLN A 446 -8.66 3.22 11.36
CA GLN A 446 -7.22 3.23 11.51
C GLN A 446 -6.74 2.94 12.93
N LEU A 447 -7.61 3.18 13.94
CA LEU A 447 -7.24 2.91 15.32
C LEU A 447 -7.14 1.40 15.63
N THR A 448 -7.62 0.52 14.74
CA THR A 448 -7.37 -0.92 14.86
C THR A 448 -5.92 -1.31 14.55
N ASP A 449 -5.10 -0.39 14.06
CA ASP A 449 -3.65 -0.58 13.90
C ASP A 449 -2.90 -0.44 15.24
N PHE A 450 -3.51 0.11 16.29
CA PHE A 450 -2.96 0.04 17.64
C PHE A 450 -3.03 -1.39 18.20
N SER A 451 -2.15 -1.69 19.15
CA SER A 451 -2.33 -2.87 19.99
C SER A 451 -3.63 -2.75 20.76
N PHE A 452 -4.45 -3.83 20.79
CA PHE A 452 -5.67 -3.88 21.58
C PHE A 452 -5.38 -4.05 23.08
N GLN A 453 -4.14 -4.41 23.42
CA GLN A 453 -3.64 -4.52 24.79
C GLN A 453 -2.65 -3.39 25.10
N GLU A 454 -2.72 -2.83 26.29
CA GLU A 454 -1.76 -1.82 26.75
C GLU A 454 -0.40 -2.44 27.09
N THR A 455 -0.42 -3.67 27.65
CA THR A 455 0.76 -4.41 28.10
C THR A 455 0.79 -5.82 27.52
N ASP A 456 1.97 -6.41 27.48
CA ASP A 456 2.14 -7.85 27.20
C ASP A 456 1.82 -8.73 28.42
N ASP A 457 1.93 -10.06 28.27
CA ASP A 457 1.67 -11.05 29.33
C ASP A 457 2.62 -10.90 30.53
N GLN A 458 3.71 -10.12 30.41
CA GLN A 458 4.70 -9.86 31.46
C GLN A 458 4.46 -8.50 32.15
N GLY A 459 3.47 -7.73 31.70
CA GLY A 459 3.14 -6.40 32.21
C GLY A 459 4.00 -5.27 31.62
N ASN A 460 4.82 -5.53 30.60
CA ASN A 460 5.60 -4.50 29.92
C ASN A 460 4.70 -3.73 28.96
N LYS A 461 4.85 -2.39 28.91
CA LYS A 461 4.08 -1.54 28.02
C LYS A 461 4.41 -1.82 26.55
N ILE A 462 3.39 -2.01 25.72
CA ILE A 462 3.54 -2.17 24.26
C ILE A 462 3.80 -0.79 23.65
N ALA A 463 4.83 -0.69 22.80
CA ALA A 463 5.18 0.58 22.14
C ALA A 463 3.99 1.18 21.37
N ASN A 464 3.27 0.33 20.60
CA ASN A 464 2.11 0.70 19.80
C ASN A 464 0.76 0.63 20.55
N ARG A 465 0.74 0.84 21.87
CA ARG A 465 -0.50 0.94 22.66
C ARG A 465 -1.27 2.20 22.33
N ILE A 466 -2.57 2.19 22.62
CA ILE A 466 -3.45 3.35 22.40
C ILE A 466 -3.11 4.45 23.42
N GLU A 467 -2.95 5.68 22.93
CA GLU A 467 -2.84 6.90 23.75
C GLU A 467 -3.54 8.07 23.04
N ALA A 468 -4.06 9.03 23.83
CA ALA A 468 -4.75 10.20 23.32
C ALA A 468 -3.84 11.06 22.41
N GLY A 469 -4.30 11.38 21.21
CA GLY A 469 -3.54 12.17 20.22
C GLY A 469 -2.45 11.40 19.47
N LYS A 470 -2.12 10.17 19.86
CA LYS A 470 -1.11 9.34 19.23
C LYS A 470 -1.53 8.85 17.85
N ARG A 471 -0.57 8.71 16.94
CA ARG A 471 -0.74 8.05 15.64
C ARG A 471 -0.49 6.56 15.78
N PRO A 472 -1.38 5.68 15.28
CA PRO A 472 -1.09 4.25 15.27
C PRO A 472 0.08 3.95 14.34
N ARG A 473 0.89 2.95 14.71
CA ARG A 473 1.94 2.43 13.85
C ARG A 473 1.38 2.10 12.47
N SER A 474 2.16 2.37 11.43
CA SER A 474 1.78 2.11 10.04
C SER A 474 2.82 1.29 9.31
N SER A 475 2.37 0.36 8.49
CA SER A 475 3.24 -0.35 7.54
C SER A 475 3.40 0.38 6.21
N MET A 476 2.66 1.48 5.96
CA MET A 476 2.80 2.30 4.76
C MET A 476 4.22 2.83 4.63
N SER A 477 4.89 2.51 3.54
CA SER A 477 6.32 2.76 3.32
C SER A 477 6.58 3.26 1.90
N PRO A 478 5.97 4.40 1.47
CA PRO A 478 6.36 5.02 0.20
C PRO A 478 7.86 5.33 0.25
N THR A 479 8.56 5.03 -0.83
CA THR A 479 10.03 5.09 -0.88
C THR A 479 10.49 5.84 -2.11
N ILE A 480 11.51 6.68 -1.95
CA ILE A 480 12.31 7.29 -3.02
C ILE A 480 13.76 6.88 -2.82
N VAL A 481 14.42 6.50 -3.91
CA VAL A 481 15.84 6.14 -3.95
C VAL A 481 16.58 7.17 -4.76
N LEU A 482 17.69 7.65 -4.20
CA LEU A 482 18.63 8.54 -4.86
C LEU A 482 19.93 7.81 -5.15
N ASP A 483 20.61 8.18 -6.23
CA ASP A 483 21.94 7.71 -6.55
C ASP A 483 23.02 8.46 -5.74
N GLN A 484 24.29 8.14 -6.00
CA GLN A 484 25.44 8.74 -5.29
C GLN A 484 25.55 10.26 -5.50
N ASP A 485 24.98 10.79 -6.58
CA ASP A 485 25.02 12.21 -6.93
C ASP A 485 23.78 12.95 -6.35
N GLY A 486 22.91 12.25 -5.62
CA GLY A 486 21.68 12.77 -5.06
C GLY A 486 20.55 12.92 -6.09
N GLU A 487 20.70 12.31 -7.27
CA GLU A 487 19.68 12.31 -8.32
C GLU A 487 18.62 11.24 -8.08
N PHE A 488 17.39 11.54 -8.50
CA PHE A 488 16.31 10.55 -8.48
C PHE A 488 16.69 9.29 -9.29
N LEU A 489 16.61 8.13 -8.66
CA LEU A 489 16.82 6.84 -9.30
C LEU A 489 15.53 6.02 -9.40
N MET A 490 14.76 5.93 -8.31
CA MET A 490 13.57 5.08 -8.25
C MET A 490 12.57 5.59 -7.21
N ALA A 491 11.28 5.44 -7.50
CA ALA A 491 10.22 5.58 -6.51
C ALA A 491 9.32 4.35 -6.52
N THR A 492 8.88 3.92 -5.35
CA THR A 492 7.99 2.75 -5.19
C THR A 492 7.28 2.73 -3.84
N GLY A 493 6.28 1.89 -3.74
CA GLY A 493 5.56 1.52 -2.53
C GLY A 493 4.45 0.54 -2.87
N SER A 494 3.72 0.11 -1.88
CA SER A 494 2.66 -0.89 -2.03
C SER A 494 1.55 -0.69 -1.01
N PRO A 495 0.31 -1.05 -1.31
CA PRO A 495 -0.67 -1.49 -0.33
C PRO A 495 -0.39 -2.92 0.15
N GLY A 496 -1.09 -3.37 1.21
CA GLY A 496 -1.01 -4.76 1.65
C GLY A 496 -1.00 -4.99 3.17
N GLY A 497 -1.39 -4.01 3.99
CA GLY A 497 -1.31 -4.13 5.46
C GLY A 497 0.13 -4.40 5.91
N ASN A 498 0.35 -5.31 6.85
CA ASN A 498 1.69 -5.72 7.31
C ASN A 498 2.65 -6.14 6.20
N SER A 499 2.11 -6.59 5.06
CA SER A 499 2.92 -7.08 3.94
C SER A 499 3.53 -5.94 3.11
N ILE A 500 3.09 -4.69 3.28
CA ILE A 500 3.59 -3.52 2.54
C ILE A 500 5.11 -3.43 2.62
N ILE A 501 5.67 -3.62 3.80
CA ILE A 501 7.11 -3.56 4.07
C ILE A 501 7.86 -4.58 3.19
N ALA A 502 7.40 -5.84 3.21
CA ALA A 502 7.99 -6.92 2.42
C ALA A 502 7.81 -6.73 0.91
N TYR A 503 6.65 -6.22 0.46
CA TYR A 503 6.39 -5.97 -0.96
C TYR A 503 7.24 -4.83 -1.51
N THR A 504 7.36 -3.74 -0.75
CA THR A 504 8.24 -2.62 -1.08
C THR A 504 9.70 -3.07 -1.14
N ALA A 505 10.18 -3.78 -0.10
CA ALA A 505 11.54 -4.32 -0.06
C ALA A 505 11.81 -5.30 -1.22
N LYS A 506 10.87 -6.21 -1.55
CA LYS A 506 10.97 -7.11 -2.72
C LYS A 506 11.20 -6.35 -4.01
N THR A 507 10.48 -5.26 -4.21
CA THR A 507 10.57 -4.47 -5.43
C THR A 507 11.88 -3.72 -5.52
N LEU A 508 12.36 -3.15 -4.39
CA LEU A 508 13.68 -2.56 -4.28
C LEU A 508 14.78 -3.59 -4.56
N VAL A 509 14.72 -4.77 -3.94
CA VAL A 509 15.67 -5.88 -4.20
C VAL A 509 15.64 -6.29 -5.68
N GLY A 510 14.45 -6.41 -6.28
CA GLY A 510 14.29 -6.76 -7.70
C GLY A 510 15.04 -5.79 -8.62
N VAL A 511 14.85 -4.48 -8.44
CA VAL A 511 15.50 -3.46 -9.27
C VAL A 511 16.97 -3.28 -8.88
N LEU A 512 17.26 -3.07 -7.60
CA LEU A 512 18.57 -2.61 -7.15
C LEU A 512 19.61 -3.74 -7.07
N ASN A 513 19.23 -4.94 -6.62
CA ASN A 513 20.13 -6.08 -6.47
C ASN A 513 20.06 -7.04 -7.66
N TRP A 514 18.86 -7.46 -8.05
CA TRP A 514 18.68 -8.44 -9.12
C TRP A 514 18.70 -7.82 -10.52
N LYS A 515 18.73 -6.49 -10.63
CA LYS A 515 18.83 -5.73 -11.88
C LYS A 515 17.70 -6.02 -12.85
N LEU A 516 16.51 -6.26 -12.31
CA LEU A 516 15.29 -6.43 -13.08
C LEU A 516 14.75 -5.06 -13.54
N SER A 517 14.01 -5.05 -14.63
CA SER A 517 13.20 -3.87 -15.00
C SER A 517 12.13 -3.58 -13.96
N ALA A 518 11.57 -2.37 -13.96
CA ALA A 518 10.49 -1.98 -13.06
C ALA A 518 9.32 -2.98 -13.08
N GLN A 519 8.88 -3.40 -14.28
CA GLN A 519 7.77 -4.33 -14.42
C GLN A 519 8.12 -5.76 -13.99
N GLU A 520 9.33 -6.25 -14.29
CA GLU A 520 9.78 -7.58 -13.84
C GLU A 520 9.87 -7.65 -12.32
N ALA A 521 10.38 -6.60 -11.65
CA ALA A 521 10.46 -6.52 -10.20
C ALA A 521 9.06 -6.53 -9.55
N VAL A 522 8.09 -5.85 -10.14
CA VAL A 522 6.67 -5.89 -9.71
C VAL A 522 6.08 -7.28 -9.90
N ASN A 523 6.40 -7.96 -10.99
CA ASN A 523 5.90 -9.29 -11.34
C ASN A 523 6.45 -10.42 -10.48
N LEU A 524 7.53 -10.21 -9.74
CA LEU A 524 8.06 -11.19 -8.78
C LEU A 524 6.97 -11.69 -7.83
N PRO A 525 7.02 -12.95 -7.38
CA PRO A 525 6.08 -13.45 -6.39
C PRO A 525 6.17 -12.62 -5.11
N ASN A 526 5.02 -12.29 -4.54
CA ASN A 526 4.96 -11.69 -3.23
C ASN A 526 5.28 -12.72 -2.16
N MET A 527 6.22 -12.39 -1.27
CA MET A 527 6.64 -13.24 -0.16
C MET A 527 6.74 -12.40 1.12
N VAL A 528 6.18 -12.94 2.20
CA VAL A 528 6.27 -12.36 3.54
C VAL A 528 6.78 -13.41 4.50
N ALA A 529 7.90 -13.12 5.15
CA ALA A 529 8.47 -13.95 6.20
C ALA A 529 8.42 -13.19 7.54
N ARG A 530 7.62 -13.69 8.49
CA ARG A 530 7.46 -13.12 9.83
C ARG A 530 7.34 -14.26 10.84
N GLY A 531 8.11 -14.20 11.92
CA GLY A 531 8.22 -15.33 12.86
C GLY A 531 8.82 -16.56 12.17
N ASP A 532 8.18 -17.72 12.33
CA ASP A 532 8.58 -19.02 11.73
C ASP A 532 7.86 -19.36 10.42
N LYS A 533 6.99 -18.45 9.95
CA LYS A 533 6.12 -18.67 8.80
C LYS A 533 6.58 -17.85 7.60
N VAL A 534 6.57 -18.49 6.44
CA VAL A 534 6.73 -17.83 5.15
C VAL A 534 5.43 -17.98 4.39
N ARG A 535 4.80 -16.85 4.02
CA ARG A 535 3.69 -16.83 3.07
C ARG A 535 4.26 -16.42 1.72
N ILE A 536 3.96 -17.19 0.66
CA ILE A 536 4.41 -16.90 -0.69
C ILE A 536 3.26 -17.09 -1.69
N GLU A 537 3.25 -16.29 -2.73
CA GLU A 537 2.24 -16.31 -3.78
C GLU A 537 2.42 -17.55 -4.67
N LYS A 538 1.42 -18.47 -4.63
CA LYS A 538 1.47 -19.75 -5.31
C LYS A 538 1.61 -19.64 -6.83
N ASP A 539 0.82 -18.77 -7.43
CA ASP A 539 0.65 -18.73 -8.90
C ASP A 539 1.81 -18.03 -9.63
N ARG A 540 2.73 -17.40 -8.87
CA ARG A 540 3.88 -16.66 -9.40
C ARG A 540 5.23 -17.19 -8.93
N ALA A 541 5.28 -17.85 -7.78
CA ALA A 541 6.50 -18.48 -7.30
C ALA A 541 6.79 -19.77 -8.06
N SER A 542 8.05 -19.97 -8.47
CA SER A 542 8.46 -21.25 -9.07
C SER A 542 8.41 -22.37 -8.03
N PRO A 543 8.10 -23.60 -8.42
CA PRO A 543 8.15 -24.75 -7.52
C PRO A 543 9.52 -24.91 -6.82
N ALA A 544 10.61 -24.52 -7.51
CA ALA A 544 11.96 -24.60 -6.96
C ALA A 544 12.14 -23.64 -5.77
N ILE A 545 11.62 -22.39 -5.86
CA ILE A 545 11.67 -21.43 -4.76
C ILE A 545 10.86 -21.93 -3.58
N ILE A 546 9.63 -22.41 -3.81
CA ILE A 546 8.76 -22.94 -2.75
C ILE A 546 9.42 -24.15 -2.07
N GLN A 547 9.97 -25.08 -2.84
CA GLN A 547 10.65 -26.25 -2.31
C GLN A 547 11.92 -25.87 -1.55
N GLY A 548 12.72 -24.94 -2.09
CA GLY A 548 13.92 -24.44 -1.42
C GLY A 548 13.63 -23.85 -0.04
N LEU A 549 12.58 -23.03 0.09
CA LEU A 549 12.14 -22.49 1.37
C LEU A 549 11.77 -23.60 2.36
N ARG A 550 11.10 -24.68 1.90
CA ARG A 550 10.77 -25.85 2.73
C ARG A 550 12.00 -26.63 3.16
N ASP A 551 12.96 -26.83 2.25
CA ASP A 551 14.21 -27.55 2.50
C ASP A 551 15.06 -26.85 3.57
N TYR A 552 14.99 -25.52 3.63
CA TYR A 552 15.60 -24.72 4.70
C TYR A 552 14.83 -24.77 6.03
N GLY A 553 13.66 -25.40 6.07
CA GLY A 553 12.91 -25.68 7.29
C GLY A 553 11.80 -24.68 7.62
N TYR A 554 11.38 -23.83 6.67
CA TYR A 554 10.22 -22.96 6.87
C TYR A 554 8.89 -23.69 6.78
N THR A 555 7.92 -23.24 7.58
CA THR A 555 6.51 -23.53 7.35
C THR A 555 6.01 -22.60 6.23
N VAL A 556 5.95 -23.13 5.00
CA VAL A 556 5.56 -22.34 3.82
C VAL A 556 4.06 -22.44 3.60
N LYS A 557 3.36 -21.29 3.71
CA LYS A 557 1.96 -21.12 3.34
C LYS A 557 1.89 -20.55 1.93
N GLU A 558 1.39 -21.34 0.99
CA GLU A 558 1.07 -20.88 -0.34
C GLU A 558 -0.28 -20.16 -0.32
N SER A 559 -0.33 -18.93 -0.88
CA SER A 559 -1.54 -18.14 -1.00
C SER A 559 -1.81 -17.81 -2.47
N ALA A 560 -3.08 -17.71 -2.82
CA ALA A 560 -3.52 -17.18 -4.11
C ALA A 560 -4.01 -15.75 -3.94
N GLY A 561 -3.72 -14.88 -4.92
CA GLY A 561 -4.30 -13.53 -4.97
C GLY A 561 -3.82 -12.62 -3.84
N GLU A 562 -2.52 -12.42 -3.70
CA GLU A 562 -1.96 -11.44 -2.76
C GLU A 562 -2.44 -10.02 -3.07
N ASN A 563 -2.72 -9.24 -2.00
CA ASN A 563 -3.32 -7.93 -2.11
C ASN A 563 -2.28 -6.80 -2.19
N SER A 564 -1.26 -6.95 -3.03
CA SER A 564 -0.38 -5.84 -3.39
C SER A 564 -1.03 -4.90 -4.40
N GLY A 565 -0.37 -3.84 -4.75
CA GLY A 565 -0.75 -2.84 -5.74
C GLY A 565 0.43 -1.91 -5.96
N LEU A 566 1.57 -2.53 -6.27
CA LEU A 566 2.84 -1.86 -6.47
C LEU A 566 2.76 -0.88 -7.63
N SER A 567 3.29 0.30 -7.44
CA SER A 567 3.62 1.26 -8.50
C SER A 567 5.10 1.60 -8.39
N VAL A 568 5.79 1.59 -9.53
CA VAL A 568 7.24 1.79 -9.59
C VAL A 568 7.56 2.72 -10.75
N VAL A 569 8.46 3.67 -10.52
CA VAL A 569 9.12 4.44 -11.58
C VAL A 569 10.62 4.38 -11.34
N VAL A 570 11.38 4.05 -12.39
CA VAL A 570 12.84 3.98 -12.39
C VAL A 570 13.37 4.94 -13.45
N ARG A 571 14.37 5.75 -13.11
CA ARG A 571 15.15 6.54 -14.08
C ARG A 571 16.30 5.70 -14.61
N LEU A 572 16.30 5.46 -15.91
CA LEU A 572 17.36 4.72 -16.60
C LEU A 572 18.61 5.60 -16.79
N PRO A 573 19.80 4.99 -17.05
CA PRO A 573 21.05 5.75 -17.26
C PRO A 573 20.98 6.76 -18.42
N ASN A 574 20.09 6.57 -19.38
CA ASN A 574 19.86 7.51 -20.49
C ASN A 574 18.88 8.64 -20.14
N GLY A 575 18.44 8.73 -18.87
CA GLY A 575 17.47 9.71 -18.37
C GLY A 575 16.00 9.38 -18.62
N GLN A 576 15.70 8.32 -19.38
CA GLN A 576 14.31 7.90 -19.63
C GLN A 576 13.68 7.29 -18.36
N LEU A 577 12.36 7.44 -18.21
CA LEU A 577 11.59 6.82 -17.15
C LEU A 577 11.05 5.45 -17.60
N GLN A 578 11.15 4.48 -16.72
CA GLN A 578 10.56 3.15 -16.90
C GLN A 578 9.54 2.91 -15.77
N GLY A 579 8.29 2.66 -16.14
CA GLY A 579 7.21 2.36 -15.22
C GLY A 579 7.02 0.87 -14.99
N GLY A 580 6.52 0.51 -13.80
CA GLY A 580 6.03 -0.82 -13.45
C GLY A 580 4.74 -0.70 -12.64
N VAL A 581 3.72 -1.48 -13.01
CA VAL A 581 2.40 -1.49 -12.35
C VAL A 581 1.97 -2.90 -12.00
N ASP A 582 1.32 -3.04 -10.84
CA ASP A 582 0.94 -4.35 -10.32
C ASP A 582 -0.21 -4.98 -11.11
N PRO A 583 0.02 -6.13 -11.79
CA PRO A 583 -1.02 -6.84 -12.53
C PRO A 583 -2.07 -7.50 -11.63
N ARG A 584 -1.91 -7.44 -10.30
CA ARG A 584 -2.89 -7.94 -9.32
C ARG A 584 -4.01 -6.93 -9.08
N ARG A 585 -3.87 -5.71 -9.63
CA ARG A 585 -4.88 -4.63 -9.63
C ARG A 585 -5.16 -4.15 -11.05
N GLU A 586 -5.96 -3.10 -11.17
CA GLU A 586 -6.42 -2.51 -12.44
C GLU A 586 -5.54 -1.33 -12.89
N GLY A 587 -4.32 -1.22 -12.33
CA GLY A 587 -3.45 -0.09 -12.53
C GLY A 587 -2.91 0.03 -13.96
N VAL A 588 -2.53 1.26 -14.33
CA VAL A 588 -1.90 1.58 -15.60
C VAL A 588 -0.77 2.60 -15.42
N ILE A 589 0.08 2.68 -16.44
CA ILE A 589 1.16 3.65 -16.59
C ILE A 589 0.77 4.64 -17.67
N GLU A 590 0.93 5.92 -17.42
CA GLU A 590 0.81 6.96 -18.45
C GLU A 590 2.07 7.81 -18.50
N VAL A 591 2.66 7.87 -19.69
CA VAL A 591 3.79 8.75 -20.00
C VAL A 591 3.23 10.12 -20.40
N VAL A 592 3.82 11.18 -19.89
CA VAL A 592 3.39 12.55 -20.16
C VAL A 592 4.49 13.27 -20.91
N ASP A 593 4.21 13.65 -22.16
CA ASP A 593 5.05 14.51 -22.98
C ASP A 593 4.62 15.98 -22.72
N PHE A 594 5.59 16.89 -22.57
CA PHE A 594 5.38 18.33 -22.32
C PHE A 594 5.82 19.20 -23.49
#